data_47a592168b801b381dea141ae0460294
#
_entry.id   47a592168b801b381dea141ae0460294
#
_cell.length_a   1.000
_cell.length_b   1.000
_cell.length_c   1.000
_cell.angle_alpha   90.00
_cell.angle_beta   90.00
_cell.angle_gamma   90.00
#
_symmetry.space_group_name_H-M   'P 1'
#
loop_
_entity.id
_entity.type
_entity.pdbx_description
1 polymer ?
#
loop_
_entity_poly.entity_id
_entity_poly.type
_entity_poly.pdbx_seq_one_letter_code
_entity_poly.pdbx_strand_id
1 'polypeptide(L)'
;SSYEQQLASFAVAMREGAVTRILELGTVDESFLASVVREADWADSIELHCADNGDDSFDSKLTTLAENTSVDFNVIKHIGSETEISDAIIQVAEASRFDAIFIAGATSSEALLSACMVCHEVLRSEGIMAISIAVREQDLMGAAVASFRDMFGDSYEEFGEGLFRKQ
;
A
#
# COMPACT_ATOMS: atom_id res chain seq x y z
N SER A 1 13.37 9.32 11.60
CA SER A 1 13.42 9.67 10.23
C SER A 1 12.04 9.75 9.62
N SER A 2 11.98 10.34 8.49
CA SER A 2 10.73 10.58 7.79
C SER A 2 10.02 9.29 7.35
N TYR A 3 10.74 8.24 7.00
CA TYR A 3 10.10 6.97 6.61
C TYR A 3 9.39 6.29 7.78
N GLU A 4 10.03 6.21 8.92
CA GLU A 4 9.42 5.64 10.13
C GLU A 4 8.24 6.46 10.61
N GLN A 5 8.35 7.79 10.53
CA GLN A 5 7.26 8.71 10.82
C GLN A 5 6.08 8.53 9.86
N GLN A 6 6.36 8.33 8.56
CA GLN A 6 5.33 8.06 7.57
C GLN A 6 4.59 6.75 7.89
N LEU A 7 5.33 5.68 8.20
CA LEU A 7 4.72 4.40 8.59
C LEU A 7 3.86 4.55 9.84
N ALA A 8 4.35 5.27 10.86
CA ALA A 8 3.61 5.51 12.10
C ALA A 8 2.32 6.31 11.84
N SER A 9 2.39 7.37 11.05
CA SER A 9 1.21 8.17 10.69
C SER A 9 0.20 7.38 9.88
N PHE A 10 0.68 6.53 8.97
CA PHE A 10 -0.20 5.66 8.19
C PHE A 10 -0.87 4.61 9.07
N ALA A 11 -0.16 4.05 10.04
CA ALA A 11 -0.72 3.10 11.01
C ALA A 11 -1.84 3.74 11.85
N VAL A 12 -1.66 4.97 12.29
CA VAL A 12 -2.70 5.72 13.01
C VAL A 12 -3.95 5.87 12.13
N ALA A 13 -3.77 6.27 10.87
CA ALA A 13 -4.88 6.43 9.93
C ALA A 13 -5.58 5.09 9.64
N MET A 14 -4.84 4.00 9.52
CA MET A 14 -5.41 2.66 9.35
C MET A 14 -6.25 2.27 10.57
N ARG A 15 -5.77 2.55 11.77
CA ARG A 15 -6.50 2.28 13.02
C ARG A 15 -7.79 3.10 13.08
N GLU A 16 -7.73 4.39 12.81
CA GLU A 16 -8.91 5.26 12.80
C GLU A 16 -9.96 4.80 11.81
N GLY A 17 -9.54 4.29 10.65
CA GLY A 17 -10.43 3.75 9.62
C GLY A 17 -10.83 2.30 9.83
N ALA A 18 -10.29 1.63 10.84
CA ALA A 18 -10.50 0.19 11.11
C ALA A 18 -10.36 -0.66 9.84
N VAL A 19 -9.28 -0.43 9.08
CA VAL A 19 -9.08 -1.02 7.76
C VAL A 19 -8.90 -2.54 7.85
N THR A 20 -9.45 -3.27 6.91
CA THR A 20 -9.36 -4.75 6.87
C THR A 20 -8.81 -5.28 5.56
N ARG A 21 -8.78 -4.48 4.50
CA ARG A 21 -8.24 -4.87 3.19
C ARG A 21 -7.13 -3.92 2.81
N ILE A 22 -5.92 -4.42 2.82
CA ILE A 22 -4.70 -3.64 2.64
C ILE A 22 -3.92 -4.17 1.45
N LEU A 23 -3.40 -3.26 0.61
CA LEU A 23 -2.57 -3.58 -0.54
C LEU A 23 -1.23 -2.88 -0.43
N GLU A 24 -0.15 -3.61 -0.63
CA GLU A 24 1.17 -3.04 -0.88
C GLU A 24 1.57 -3.28 -2.34
N LEU A 25 2.00 -2.22 -3.02
CA LEU A 25 2.55 -2.29 -4.38
C LEU A 25 4.05 -2.02 -4.36
N GLY A 26 4.78 -2.75 -5.21
CA GLY A 26 6.22 -2.58 -5.32
C GLY A 26 6.97 -3.01 -4.07
N THR A 27 6.55 -4.10 -3.46
CA THR A 27 7.14 -4.64 -2.24
C THR A 27 8.64 -4.90 -2.44
N VAL A 28 9.47 -4.28 -1.62
CA VAL A 28 10.93 -4.43 -1.66
C VAL A 28 11.46 -5.19 -0.44
N ASP A 29 10.78 -5.08 0.70
CA ASP A 29 11.11 -5.77 1.94
C ASP A 29 9.87 -5.92 2.81
N GLU A 30 10.04 -6.43 4.02
CA GLU A 30 8.95 -6.69 4.95
C GLU A 30 8.52 -5.48 5.80
N SER A 31 9.14 -4.32 5.64
CA SER A 31 9.00 -3.22 6.59
C SER A 31 7.56 -2.72 6.77
N PHE A 32 6.83 -2.52 5.68
CA PHE A 32 5.43 -2.09 5.77
C PHE A 32 4.55 -3.19 6.36
N LEU A 33 4.63 -4.39 5.81
CA LEU A 33 3.79 -5.52 6.26
C LEU A 33 4.08 -5.88 7.71
N ALA A 34 5.35 -5.86 8.12
CA ALA A 34 5.75 -6.06 9.50
C ALA A 34 5.17 -4.98 10.42
N SER A 35 5.15 -3.74 9.98
CA SER A 35 4.53 -2.63 10.72
C SER A 35 3.03 -2.88 10.91
N VAL A 36 2.32 -3.30 9.87
CA VAL A 36 0.90 -3.63 9.94
C VAL A 36 0.67 -4.74 10.96
N VAL A 37 1.43 -5.83 10.87
CA VAL A 37 1.26 -6.98 11.76
C VAL A 37 1.52 -6.60 13.22
N ARG A 38 2.53 -5.76 13.48
CA ARG A 38 2.83 -5.32 14.85
C ARG A 38 1.79 -4.37 15.42
N GLU A 39 1.27 -3.46 14.60
CA GLU A 39 0.40 -2.38 15.07
C GLU A 39 -1.08 -2.74 15.04
N ALA A 40 -1.49 -3.70 14.23
CA ALA A 40 -2.90 -4.02 14.04
C ALA A 40 -3.51 -4.65 15.30
N ASP A 41 -4.49 -3.96 15.86
CA ASP A 41 -5.28 -4.40 17.01
C ASP A 41 -6.75 -4.00 16.87
N TRP A 42 -7.10 -3.46 15.70
CA TRP A 42 -8.39 -2.82 15.45
C TRP A 42 -9.39 -3.73 14.73
N ALA A 43 -9.00 -4.96 14.40
CA ALA A 43 -9.85 -5.91 13.69
C ALA A 43 -9.46 -7.33 14.07
N ASP A 44 -10.41 -8.26 13.98
CA ASP A 44 -10.17 -9.67 14.24
C ASP A 44 -9.44 -10.36 13.08
N SER A 45 -9.67 -9.88 11.86
CA SER A 45 -9.10 -10.44 10.64
C SER A 45 -8.73 -9.33 9.67
N ILE A 46 -7.55 -9.44 9.05
CA ILE A 46 -7.03 -8.49 8.07
C ILE A 46 -6.52 -9.25 6.85
N GLU A 47 -6.91 -8.79 5.67
CA GLU A 47 -6.45 -9.30 4.39
C GLU A 47 -5.34 -8.39 3.86
N LEU A 48 -4.14 -8.95 3.69
CA LEU A 48 -2.97 -8.25 3.17
C LEU A 48 -2.64 -8.76 1.77
N HIS A 49 -2.76 -7.90 0.78
CA HIS A 49 -2.31 -8.19 -0.57
C HIS A 49 -0.96 -7.53 -0.79
N CYS A 50 0.00 -8.24 -1.34
CA CYS A 50 1.28 -7.67 -1.75
C CYS A 50 1.61 -8.06 -3.18
N ALA A 51 2.07 -7.08 -3.94
CA ALA A 51 2.58 -7.26 -5.28
C ALA A 51 4.10 -7.37 -5.20
N ASP A 52 4.60 -8.52 -5.59
CA ASP A 52 5.96 -8.96 -5.36
C ASP A 52 6.58 -9.37 -6.70
N ASN A 53 7.87 -9.16 -6.84
CA ASN A 53 8.63 -9.57 -8.02
C ASN A 53 9.09 -11.05 -7.98
N GLY A 54 8.61 -11.82 -6.99
CA GLY A 54 8.99 -13.23 -6.81
C GLY A 54 10.05 -13.47 -5.74
N ASP A 55 10.48 -12.44 -5.02
CA ASP A 55 11.41 -12.60 -3.91
C ASP A 55 10.64 -12.96 -2.63
N ASP A 56 10.84 -14.19 -2.14
CA ASP A 56 10.18 -14.71 -0.95
C ASP A 56 11.00 -14.56 0.33
N SER A 57 12.08 -13.77 0.28
CA SER A 57 13.04 -13.67 1.38
C SER A 57 12.44 -13.21 2.71
N PHE A 58 11.31 -12.50 2.68
CA PHE A 58 10.65 -11.98 3.89
C PHE A 58 9.47 -12.84 4.39
N ASP A 59 9.08 -13.90 3.68
CA ASP A 59 7.90 -14.71 4.03
C ASP A 59 7.98 -15.34 5.40
N SER A 60 9.14 -15.92 5.74
CA SER A 60 9.32 -16.55 7.05
C SER A 60 9.23 -15.54 8.19
N LYS A 61 9.71 -14.32 7.98
CA LYS A 61 9.61 -13.23 8.98
C LYS A 61 8.16 -12.83 9.20
N LEU A 62 7.38 -12.66 8.13
CA LEU A 62 5.97 -12.33 8.24
C LEU A 62 5.18 -13.45 8.90
N THR A 63 5.44 -14.69 8.54
CA THR A 63 4.79 -15.86 9.16
C THR A 63 5.04 -15.88 10.66
N THR A 64 6.30 -15.67 11.09
CA THR A 64 6.66 -15.64 12.50
C THR A 64 5.96 -14.49 13.24
N LEU A 65 5.91 -13.30 12.64
CA LEU A 65 5.20 -12.16 13.24
C LEU A 65 3.70 -12.43 13.36
N ALA A 66 3.09 -12.96 12.32
CA ALA A 66 1.66 -13.25 12.30
C ALA A 66 1.25 -14.32 13.34
N GLU A 67 2.11 -15.29 13.62
CA GLU A 67 1.89 -16.32 14.62
C GLU A 67 1.85 -15.75 16.05
N ASN A 68 2.45 -14.60 16.28
CA ASN A 68 2.56 -13.97 17.60
C ASN A 68 1.51 -12.89 17.85
N THR A 69 0.47 -12.81 17.01
CA THR A 69 -0.63 -11.85 17.18
C THR A 69 -1.96 -12.58 17.28
N SER A 70 -2.93 -11.93 17.96
CA SER A 70 -4.31 -12.41 18.04
C SER A 70 -5.14 -12.11 16.79
N VAL A 71 -4.63 -11.29 15.89
CA VAL A 71 -5.31 -10.95 14.63
C VAL A 71 -5.04 -12.02 13.60
N ASP A 72 -6.09 -12.45 12.90
CA ASP A 72 -5.98 -13.38 11.78
C ASP A 72 -5.58 -12.63 10.52
N PHE A 73 -4.33 -12.82 10.08
CA PHE A 73 -3.81 -12.24 8.84
C PHE A 73 -3.87 -13.24 7.70
N ASN A 74 -4.58 -12.87 6.63
CA ASN A 74 -4.55 -13.60 5.37
C ASN A 74 -3.65 -12.83 4.39
N VAL A 75 -2.48 -13.37 4.10
CA VAL A 75 -1.50 -12.74 3.20
C VAL A 75 -1.63 -13.36 1.82
N ILE A 76 -1.93 -12.53 0.83
CA ILE A 76 -2.14 -12.94 -0.56
C ILE A 76 -1.07 -12.26 -1.42
N LYS A 77 -0.23 -13.06 -2.08
CA LYS A 77 0.81 -12.55 -2.97
C LYS A 77 0.34 -12.55 -4.41
N HIS A 78 0.64 -11.46 -5.10
CA HIS A 78 0.44 -11.32 -6.54
C HIS A 78 1.81 -11.28 -7.20
N ILE A 79 2.13 -12.30 -7.99
CA ILE A 79 3.42 -12.48 -8.64
C ILE A 79 3.22 -12.48 -10.16
N GLY A 80 4.09 -11.80 -10.89
CA GLY A 80 4.02 -11.73 -12.34
C GLY A 80 4.59 -10.43 -12.88
N SER A 81 4.29 -10.13 -14.13
CA SER A 81 4.62 -8.85 -14.74
C SER A 81 3.75 -7.73 -14.14
N GLU A 82 4.15 -6.48 -14.33
CA GLU A 82 3.36 -5.33 -13.87
C GLU A 82 1.92 -5.37 -14.40
N THR A 83 1.74 -5.74 -15.67
CA THR A 83 0.41 -5.85 -16.28
C THR A 83 -0.41 -6.97 -15.64
N GLU A 84 0.18 -8.15 -15.43
CA GLU A 84 -0.49 -9.28 -14.80
C GLU A 84 -0.91 -8.95 -13.37
N ILE A 85 -0.03 -8.29 -12.61
CA ILE A 85 -0.31 -7.85 -11.23
C ILE A 85 -1.45 -6.82 -11.23
N SER A 86 -1.38 -5.82 -12.08
CA SER A 86 -2.43 -4.78 -12.16
C SER A 86 -3.79 -5.37 -12.51
N ASP A 87 -3.85 -6.29 -13.47
CA ASP A 87 -5.09 -6.95 -13.86
C ASP A 87 -5.67 -7.79 -12.72
N ALA A 88 -4.80 -8.52 -11.99
CA ALA A 88 -5.22 -9.32 -10.85
C ALA A 88 -5.77 -8.46 -9.71
N ILE A 89 -5.13 -7.32 -9.42
CA ILE A 89 -5.56 -6.38 -8.38
C ILE A 89 -6.91 -5.76 -8.74
N ILE A 90 -7.08 -5.32 -9.97
CA ILE A 90 -8.35 -4.76 -10.46
C ILE A 90 -9.46 -5.81 -10.34
N GLN A 91 -9.19 -7.04 -10.70
CA GLN A 91 -10.16 -8.13 -10.59
C GLN A 91 -10.56 -8.41 -9.14
N VAL A 92 -9.60 -8.42 -8.22
CA VAL A 92 -9.88 -8.57 -6.78
C VAL A 92 -10.76 -7.42 -6.28
N ALA A 93 -10.50 -6.20 -6.73
CA ALA A 93 -11.25 -5.01 -6.31
C ALA A 93 -12.68 -4.97 -6.84
N GLU A 94 -13.01 -5.73 -7.87
CA GLU A 94 -14.39 -5.86 -8.36
C GLU A 94 -15.33 -6.43 -7.28
N ALA A 95 -14.84 -7.34 -6.45
CA ALA A 95 -15.61 -7.91 -5.35
C ALA A 95 -15.68 -6.94 -4.17
N SER A 96 -14.57 -6.32 -3.81
CA SER A 96 -14.46 -5.32 -2.74
C SER A 96 -13.18 -4.51 -2.91
N ARG A 97 -13.30 -3.19 -2.89
CA ARG A 97 -12.15 -2.29 -3.00
C ARG A 97 -11.28 -2.33 -1.75
N PHE A 98 -10.05 -1.84 -1.88
CA PHE A 98 -9.11 -1.77 -0.77
C PHE A 98 -9.41 -0.57 0.14
N ASP A 99 -9.16 -0.75 1.44
CA ASP A 99 -9.31 0.29 2.44
C ASP A 99 -8.05 1.14 2.55
N ALA A 100 -6.88 0.51 2.35
CA ALA A 100 -5.59 1.16 2.46
C ALA A 100 -4.62 0.59 1.43
N ILE A 101 -3.82 1.46 0.82
CA ILE A 101 -2.81 1.07 -0.17
C ILE A 101 -1.50 1.77 0.17
N PHE A 102 -0.40 1.01 0.16
CA PHE A 102 0.94 1.52 0.35
C PHE A 102 1.78 1.23 -0.88
N ILE A 103 2.26 2.27 -1.56
CA ILE A 103 3.18 2.13 -2.68
C ILE A 103 4.60 2.20 -2.13
N ALA A 104 5.24 1.03 -2.00
CA ALA A 104 6.55 0.88 -1.36
C ALA A 104 7.71 1.15 -2.32
N GLY A 105 7.53 0.89 -3.61
CA GLY A 105 8.57 1.05 -4.61
C GLY A 105 8.03 1.09 -6.03
N ALA A 106 8.87 1.53 -6.96
CA ALA A 106 8.60 1.52 -8.38
C ALA A 106 9.94 1.51 -9.14
N THR A 107 9.95 0.91 -10.33
CA THR A 107 11.17 0.78 -11.14
C THR A 107 11.45 2.00 -12.02
N SER A 108 10.42 2.82 -12.25
CA SER A 108 10.51 4.02 -13.08
C SER A 108 9.40 5.00 -12.72
N SER A 109 9.50 6.24 -13.23
CA SER A 109 8.44 7.23 -13.03
C SER A 109 7.13 6.81 -13.71
N GLU A 110 7.21 6.16 -14.88
CA GLU A 110 6.04 5.62 -15.58
C GLU A 110 5.38 4.51 -14.77
N ALA A 111 6.16 3.62 -14.18
CA ALA A 111 5.65 2.54 -13.33
C ALA A 111 4.98 3.10 -12.07
N LEU A 112 5.54 4.16 -11.47
CA LEU A 112 4.93 4.82 -10.32
C LEU A 112 3.60 5.46 -10.70
N LEU A 113 3.54 6.18 -11.81
CA LEU A 113 2.30 6.80 -12.27
C LEU A 113 1.23 5.75 -12.55
N SER A 114 1.59 4.67 -13.23
CA SER A 114 0.68 3.54 -13.48
C SER A 114 0.16 2.93 -12.18
N ALA A 115 1.03 2.75 -11.19
CA ALA A 115 0.64 2.25 -9.87
C ALA A 115 -0.37 3.21 -9.20
N CYS A 116 -0.12 4.52 -9.25
CA CYS A 116 -1.03 5.51 -8.69
C CYS A 116 -2.40 5.48 -9.39
N MET A 117 -2.44 5.28 -10.70
CA MET A 117 -3.68 5.18 -11.46
C MET A 117 -4.47 3.94 -11.09
N VAL A 118 -3.81 2.80 -10.94
CA VAL A 118 -4.44 1.56 -10.46
C VAL A 118 -4.98 1.77 -9.05
N CYS A 119 -4.19 2.37 -8.17
CA CYS A 119 -4.62 2.67 -6.80
C CYS A 119 -5.88 3.54 -6.76
N HIS A 120 -5.94 4.56 -7.61
CA HIS A 120 -7.14 5.41 -7.68
C HIS A 120 -8.38 4.60 -8.04
N GLU A 121 -8.24 3.63 -8.94
CA GLU A 121 -9.34 2.78 -9.38
C GLU A 121 -9.80 1.80 -8.30
N VAL A 122 -8.85 1.20 -7.56
CA VAL A 122 -9.13 0.10 -6.64
C VAL A 122 -9.31 0.52 -5.18
N LEU A 123 -9.00 1.77 -4.84
CA LEU A 123 -9.17 2.32 -3.49
C LEU A 123 -10.63 2.76 -3.30
N ARG A 124 -11.24 2.36 -2.17
CA ARG A 124 -12.60 2.80 -1.84
C ARG A 124 -12.63 4.30 -1.49
N SER A 125 -13.81 4.89 -1.57
CA SER A 125 -14.03 6.24 -1.00
C SER A 125 -13.70 6.23 0.49
N GLU A 126 -13.11 7.29 0.99
CA GLU A 126 -12.59 7.43 2.37
C GLU A 126 -11.39 6.50 2.66
N GLY A 127 -10.95 5.72 1.69
CA GLY A 127 -9.73 4.92 1.80
C GLY A 127 -8.49 5.79 1.82
N ILE A 128 -7.39 5.21 2.31
CA ILE A 128 -6.12 5.91 2.45
C ILE A 128 -5.04 5.30 1.58
N MET A 129 -4.16 6.15 1.07
CA MET A 129 -3.04 5.73 0.22
C MET A 129 -1.77 6.44 0.69
N ALA A 130 -0.67 5.71 0.71
CA ALA A 130 0.64 6.28 0.93
C ALA A 130 1.53 6.02 -0.28
N ILE A 131 2.31 7.02 -0.67
CA ILE A 131 3.45 6.86 -1.56
C ILE A 131 4.68 6.95 -0.68
N SER A 132 5.43 5.86 -0.56
CA SER A 132 6.60 5.80 0.31
C SER A 132 7.54 6.97 0.03
N ILE A 133 8.02 7.58 1.09
CA ILE A 133 8.96 8.67 0.99
C ILE A 133 10.27 8.23 0.32
N ALA A 134 10.65 6.94 0.48
CA ALA A 134 11.81 6.37 -0.17
C ALA A 134 11.68 6.37 -1.70
N VAL A 135 10.45 6.19 -2.22
CA VAL A 135 10.19 6.31 -3.66
C VAL A 135 10.30 7.78 -4.11
N ARG A 136 9.75 8.69 -3.30
CA ARG A 136 9.70 10.12 -3.64
C ARG A 136 11.07 10.80 -3.58
N GLU A 137 12.03 10.26 -2.85
CA GLU A 137 13.40 10.77 -2.77
C GLU A 137 14.19 10.54 -4.06
N GLN A 138 13.71 9.70 -4.96
CA GLN A 138 14.35 9.49 -6.25
C GLN A 138 13.95 10.62 -7.22
N ASP A 139 14.93 11.30 -7.81
CA ASP A 139 14.71 12.48 -8.67
C ASP A 139 13.68 12.26 -9.78
N LEU A 140 13.61 11.06 -10.33
CA LEU A 140 12.71 10.74 -11.44
C LEU A 140 11.27 10.51 -11.00
N MET A 141 11.01 10.37 -9.69
CA MET A 141 9.68 10.04 -9.17
C MET A 141 8.81 11.28 -8.91
N GLY A 142 9.43 12.44 -8.72
CA GLY A 142 8.71 13.69 -8.44
C GLY A 142 7.72 14.06 -9.53
N ALA A 143 8.09 13.86 -10.80
CA ALA A 143 7.22 14.15 -11.93
C ALA A 143 5.96 13.26 -11.96
N ALA A 144 6.11 11.98 -11.60
CA ALA A 144 4.97 11.05 -11.56
C ALA A 144 3.99 11.44 -10.45
N VAL A 145 4.50 11.81 -9.28
CA VAL A 145 3.67 12.27 -8.16
C VAL A 145 2.94 13.57 -8.51
N ALA A 146 3.64 14.51 -9.16
CA ALA A 146 3.03 15.76 -9.63
C ALA A 146 1.93 15.49 -10.66
N SER A 147 2.16 14.58 -11.61
CA SER A 147 1.15 14.19 -12.60
C SER A 147 -0.09 13.56 -11.94
N PHE A 148 0.12 12.71 -10.95
CA PHE A 148 -0.99 12.13 -10.19
C PHE A 148 -1.81 13.22 -9.47
N ARG A 149 -1.15 14.18 -8.83
CA ARG A 149 -1.83 15.30 -8.18
C ARG A 149 -2.62 16.13 -9.18
N ASP A 150 -2.05 16.39 -10.36
CA ASP A 150 -2.73 17.17 -11.42
C ASP A 150 -3.99 16.45 -11.92
N MET A 151 -3.93 15.12 -12.08
CA MET A 151 -5.07 14.35 -12.60
C MET A 151 -6.15 14.09 -11.54
N PHE A 152 -5.76 13.81 -10.31
CA PHE A 152 -6.67 13.29 -9.29
C PHE A 152 -6.67 14.10 -7.99
N GLY A 153 -5.95 15.22 -7.92
CA GLY A 153 -5.78 15.99 -6.67
C GLY A 153 -7.08 16.44 -6.04
N ASP A 154 -8.09 16.76 -6.83
CA ASP A 154 -9.41 17.16 -6.35
C ASP A 154 -10.17 16.01 -5.67
N SER A 155 -9.75 14.77 -5.92
CA SER A 155 -10.35 13.57 -5.33
C SER A 155 -9.67 13.13 -4.03
N TYR A 156 -8.64 13.83 -3.60
CA TYR A 156 -7.85 13.44 -2.42
C TYR A 156 -7.60 14.60 -1.48
N GLU A 157 -7.60 14.30 -0.19
CA GLU A 157 -7.05 15.15 0.86
C GLU A 157 -5.66 14.64 1.22
N GLU A 158 -4.64 15.48 1.15
CA GLU A 158 -3.29 15.13 1.60
C GLU A 158 -3.18 15.45 3.08
N PHE A 159 -3.02 14.43 3.94
CA PHE A 159 -3.01 14.60 5.39
C PHE A 159 -1.63 14.42 6.03
N GLY A 160 -0.61 14.28 5.21
CA GLY A 160 0.79 14.16 5.60
C GLY A 160 1.64 13.99 4.36
N GLU A 161 2.96 13.97 4.50
CA GLU A 161 3.84 13.82 3.36
C GLU A 161 3.66 12.43 2.72
N GLY A 162 3.19 12.42 1.48
CA GLY A 162 2.89 11.19 0.73
C GLY A 162 1.68 10.43 1.25
N LEU A 163 0.84 11.04 2.08
CA LEU A 163 -0.34 10.42 2.69
C LEU A 163 -1.61 11.09 2.17
N PHE A 164 -2.49 10.30 1.55
CA PHE A 164 -3.69 10.78 0.87
C PHE A 164 -4.93 10.03 1.33
N ARG A 165 -6.03 10.75 1.49
CA ARG A 165 -7.35 10.17 1.74
C ARG A 165 -8.26 10.46 0.54
N LYS A 166 -8.86 9.42 -0.02
CA LYS A 166 -9.77 9.54 -1.15
C LYS A 166 -11.13 10.07 -0.68
N GLN A 167 -11.59 11.10 -1.34
CA GLN A 167 -12.88 11.74 -1.05
C GLN A 167 -14.06 10.96 -1.62
#